data_3e2b52637e7045afb0cde2f0f1e21c22
#
_entry.id   3e2b52637e7045afb0cde2f0f1e21c22
#
_cell.length_a   1.000
_cell.length_b   1.000
_cell.length_c   1.000
_cell.angle_alpha   90.00
_cell.angle_beta   90.00
_cell.angle_gamma   90.00
#
_symmetry.space_group_name_H-M   'P 1'
#
loop_
_entity.id
_entity.type
_entity.pdbx_description
1 polymer ?
#
loop_
_entity_poly.entity_id
_entity_poly.type
_entity_poly.pdbx_seq_one_letter_code
_entity_poly.pdbx_strand_id
1 'polypeptide(L)'
;MKQVNVGVIGTGWCGGIRANTCANSPLVKDLHIAEIRPERLEEVKNLTNPVTATTNYKELLKNGDIDAYFISATPEDIHFPIAKDCMEAGKHVFLEKPLSITLAEADELVALAEKSNVKFTIGYSQRFNPKFAYLKKCLSEGTIGKPVAGLVSRHITRGLGNKIGKRIKLSPAAMEATHDLDFLLWCLEPAKPIRVYSQSAYGAMKDVTGLEDAQWSMVTLDNGVVITIGSGWTMPPGHPNFSGTWIEFTGTEGMLILDDTH
;
A
#
# COMPACT_ATOMS: atom_id res chain seq x y z
N MET A 1 8.10 -24.63 11.12
CA MET A 1 6.89 -23.98 10.61
C MET A 1 6.46 -24.72 9.34
N LYS A 2 5.13 -24.81 9.08
CA LYS A 2 4.64 -25.40 7.83
C LYS A 2 4.98 -24.47 6.67
N GLN A 3 5.56 -25.00 5.59
CA GLN A 3 5.78 -24.26 4.35
C GLN A 3 4.48 -24.07 3.59
N VAL A 4 4.39 -23.04 2.76
CA VAL A 4 3.25 -22.71 1.92
C VAL A 4 3.64 -22.56 0.46
N ASN A 5 2.72 -22.85 -0.44
CA ASN A 5 2.87 -22.57 -1.86
C ASN A 5 2.27 -21.21 -2.19
N VAL A 6 3.00 -20.39 -2.93
CA VAL A 6 2.66 -18.97 -3.13
C VAL A 6 2.60 -18.64 -4.61
N GLY A 7 1.54 -17.92 -5.01
CA GLY A 7 1.42 -17.25 -6.30
C GLY A 7 1.72 -15.77 -6.20
N VAL A 8 2.47 -15.20 -7.14
CA VAL A 8 2.66 -13.75 -7.28
C VAL A 8 2.06 -13.31 -8.61
N ILE A 9 1.06 -12.43 -8.56
CA ILE A 9 0.36 -11.89 -9.72
C ILE A 9 0.76 -10.44 -9.93
N GLY A 10 1.37 -10.16 -11.10
CA GLY A 10 2.01 -8.90 -11.42
C GLY A 10 3.40 -8.80 -10.77
N THR A 11 4.43 -8.79 -11.61
CA THR A 11 5.84 -8.75 -11.18
C THR A 11 6.54 -7.45 -11.57
N GLY A 12 5.81 -6.35 -11.55
CA GLY A 12 6.36 -5.01 -11.68
C GLY A 12 7.38 -4.69 -10.59
N TRP A 13 7.50 -3.43 -10.17
CA TRP A 13 8.46 -3.06 -9.12
C TRP A 13 8.18 -3.80 -7.80
N CYS A 14 7.01 -3.57 -7.19
CA CYS A 14 6.67 -4.21 -5.91
C CYS A 14 6.57 -5.74 -6.01
N GLY A 15 5.89 -6.24 -7.05
CA GLY A 15 5.71 -7.66 -7.23
C GLY A 15 7.00 -8.42 -7.52
N GLY A 16 7.95 -7.80 -8.23
CA GLY A 16 9.29 -8.38 -8.43
C GLY A 16 10.06 -8.55 -7.13
N ILE A 17 9.99 -7.53 -6.22
CA ILE A 17 10.57 -7.62 -4.88
C ILE A 17 9.92 -8.77 -4.09
N ARG A 18 8.59 -8.89 -4.14
CA ARG A 18 7.85 -9.96 -3.46
C ARG A 18 8.20 -11.33 -4.00
N ALA A 19 8.26 -11.50 -5.33
CA ALA A 19 8.65 -12.76 -5.96
C ALA A 19 10.05 -13.19 -5.53
N ASN A 20 11.01 -12.26 -5.52
CA ASN A 20 12.38 -12.53 -5.06
C ASN A 20 12.43 -12.87 -3.57
N THR A 21 11.66 -12.15 -2.73
CA THR A 21 11.56 -12.45 -1.30
C THR A 21 10.96 -13.85 -1.06
N CYS A 22 9.91 -14.21 -1.79
CA CYS A 22 9.29 -15.53 -1.70
C CYS A 22 10.25 -16.63 -2.14
N ALA A 23 10.98 -16.44 -3.24
CA ALA A 23 11.96 -17.40 -3.74
C ALA A 23 13.08 -17.71 -2.73
N ASN A 24 13.44 -16.73 -1.89
CA ASN A 24 14.50 -16.86 -0.88
C ASN A 24 13.98 -17.13 0.54
N SER A 25 12.66 -17.28 0.71
CA SER A 25 12.06 -17.53 2.02
C SER A 25 12.01 -19.01 2.36
N PRO A 26 12.52 -19.44 3.54
CA PRO A 26 12.41 -20.84 3.97
C PRO A 26 10.96 -21.25 4.29
N LEU A 27 10.02 -20.30 4.31
CA LEU A 27 8.59 -20.56 4.55
C LEU A 27 7.83 -20.86 3.26
N VAL A 28 8.41 -20.57 2.10
CA VAL A 28 7.82 -20.86 0.79
C VAL A 28 8.41 -22.18 0.27
N LYS A 29 7.52 -23.11 -0.08
CA LYS A 29 7.90 -24.38 -0.70
C LYS A 29 7.99 -24.20 -2.21
N ASP A 30 6.89 -23.80 -2.83
CA ASP A 30 6.76 -23.63 -4.27
C ASP A 30 6.33 -22.18 -4.59
N LEU A 31 7.07 -21.53 -5.49
CA LEU A 31 6.74 -20.21 -6.02
C LEU A 31 6.14 -20.35 -7.42
N HIS A 32 5.04 -19.64 -7.65
CA HIS A 32 4.37 -19.53 -8.95
C HIS A 32 4.23 -18.06 -9.32
N ILE A 33 4.45 -17.67 -10.58
CA ILE A 33 4.35 -16.27 -11.00
C ILE A 33 3.44 -16.10 -12.22
N ALA A 34 2.71 -14.98 -12.25
CA ALA A 34 1.95 -14.51 -13.41
C ALA A 34 2.32 -13.05 -13.71
N GLU A 35 2.75 -12.77 -14.92
CA GLU A 35 3.07 -11.44 -15.42
C GLU A 35 2.65 -11.31 -16.89
N ILE A 36 1.80 -10.33 -17.20
CA ILE A 36 1.22 -10.18 -18.53
C ILE A 36 2.27 -9.79 -19.61
N ARG A 37 3.38 -9.16 -19.21
CA ARG A 37 4.46 -8.78 -20.14
C ARG A 37 5.48 -9.90 -20.27
N PRO A 38 5.63 -10.53 -21.45
CA PRO A 38 6.50 -11.69 -21.63
C PRO A 38 7.96 -11.43 -21.26
N GLU A 39 8.50 -10.26 -21.61
CA GLU A 39 9.90 -9.92 -21.31
C GLU A 39 10.13 -9.81 -19.80
N ARG A 40 9.18 -9.21 -19.08
CA ARG A 40 9.27 -9.10 -17.61
C ARG A 40 9.06 -10.45 -16.93
N LEU A 41 8.17 -11.27 -17.47
CA LEU A 41 7.95 -12.63 -16.98
C LEU A 41 9.26 -13.44 -17.07
N GLU A 42 9.95 -13.40 -18.21
CA GLU A 42 11.20 -14.14 -18.41
C GLU A 42 12.33 -13.63 -17.51
N GLU A 43 12.43 -12.30 -17.32
CA GLU A 43 13.40 -11.69 -16.40
C GLU A 43 13.20 -12.21 -14.97
N VAL A 44 11.95 -12.15 -14.45
CA VAL A 44 11.66 -12.57 -13.07
C VAL A 44 11.74 -14.08 -12.92
N LYS A 45 11.37 -14.86 -13.92
CA LYS A 45 11.53 -16.30 -13.95
C LYS A 45 13.01 -16.71 -13.81
N ASN A 46 13.90 -16.05 -14.55
CA ASN A 46 15.35 -16.31 -14.45
C ASN A 46 15.93 -15.93 -13.08
N LEU A 47 15.38 -14.88 -12.44
CA LEU A 47 15.81 -14.43 -11.12
C LEU A 47 15.33 -15.34 -9.99
N THR A 48 14.10 -15.88 -10.08
CA THR A 48 13.39 -16.53 -8.96
C THR A 48 13.18 -18.02 -9.14
N ASN A 49 13.43 -18.57 -10.32
CA ASN A 49 13.27 -19.97 -10.67
C ASN A 49 11.94 -20.59 -10.16
N PRO A 50 10.77 -20.01 -10.53
CA PRO A 50 9.48 -20.49 -10.03
C PRO A 50 9.11 -21.84 -10.64
N VAL A 51 8.24 -22.59 -9.94
CA VAL A 51 7.69 -23.87 -10.46
C VAL A 51 6.80 -23.63 -11.70
N THR A 52 6.05 -22.51 -11.70
CA THR A 52 5.21 -22.10 -12.83
C THR A 52 5.40 -20.63 -13.13
N ALA A 53 5.53 -20.29 -14.41
CA ALA A 53 5.55 -18.92 -14.92
C ALA A 53 4.57 -18.81 -16.09
N THR A 54 3.60 -17.89 -16.02
CA THR A 54 2.56 -17.73 -17.04
C THR A 54 2.22 -16.27 -17.29
N THR A 55 1.68 -15.94 -18.46
CA THR A 55 1.14 -14.61 -18.76
C THR A 55 -0.33 -14.45 -18.32
N ASN A 56 -0.99 -15.52 -17.86
CA ASN A 56 -2.39 -15.52 -17.48
C ASN A 56 -2.57 -16.04 -16.05
N TYR A 57 -2.84 -15.15 -15.09
CA TYR A 57 -3.03 -15.51 -13.70
C TYR A 57 -4.16 -16.54 -13.47
N LYS A 58 -5.17 -16.59 -14.35
CA LYS A 58 -6.24 -17.60 -14.25
C LYS A 58 -5.75 -19.04 -14.40
N GLU A 59 -4.60 -19.22 -15.01
CA GLU A 59 -3.96 -20.55 -15.05
C GLU A 59 -3.42 -20.96 -13.68
N LEU A 60 -2.90 -20.00 -12.90
CA LEU A 60 -2.45 -20.26 -11.53
C LEU A 60 -3.63 -20.65 -10.63
N LEU A 61 -4.82 -20.06 -10.82
CA LEU A 61 -6.02 -20.38 -10.03
C LEU A 61 -6.50 -21.81 -10.22
N LYS A 62 -6.16 -22.46 -11.34
CA LYS A 62 -6.45 -23.89 -11.59
C LYS A 62 -5.57 -24.81 -10.75
N ASN A 63 -4.45 -24.31 -10.23
CA ASN A 63 -3.57 -25.06 -9.33
C ASN A 63 -4.12 -25.03 -7.89
N GLY A 64 -4.75 -26.11 -7.48
CA GLY A 64 -5.33 -26.26 -6.14
C GLY A 64 -4.30 -26.22 -5.02
N ASP A 65 -3.02 -26.47 -5.29
CA ASP A 65 -1.96 -26.54 -4.26
C ASP A 65 -1.42 -25.18 -3.83
N ILE A 66 -1.73 -24.10 -4.56
CA ILE A 66 -1.34 -22.73 -4.14
C ILE A 66 -2.19 -22.33 -2.93
N ASP A 67 -1.56 -21.96 -1.82
CA ASP A 67 -2.22 -21.55 -0.57
C ASP A 67 -2.59 -20.06 -0.56
N ALA A 68 -1.71 -19.20 -1.09
CA ALA A 68 -1.84 -17.74 -1.01
C ALA A 68 -1.34 -17.02 -2.26
N TYR A 69 -1.93 -15.85 -2.53
CA TYR A 69 -1.50 -14.98 -3.62
C TYR A 69 -1.03 -13.62 -3.10
N PHE A 70 0.11 -13.14 -3.60
CA PHE A 70 0.52 -11.75 -3.58
C PHE A 70 0.08 -11.09 -4.88
N ILE A 71 -0.80 -10.10 -4.80
CA ILE A 71 -1.33 -9.37 -5.95
C ILE A 71 -0.69 -7.99 -5.99
N SER A 72 0.13 -7.73 -7.01
CA SER A 72 0.86 -6.47 -7.24
C SER A 72 0.71 -6.00 -8.68
N ALA A 73 -0.40 -6.34 -9.30
CA ALA A 73 -0.70 -6.02 -10.68
C ALA A 73 -1.08 -4.53 -10.83
N THR A 74 -0.83 -3.97 -12.01
CA THR A 74 -1.20 -2.61 -12.37
C THR A 74 -1.80 -2.56 -13.77
N PRO A 75 -2.72 -1.62 -14.05
CA PRO A 75 -3.19 -0.51 -13.21
C PRO A 75 -4.04 -0.99 -12.01
N GLU A 76 -4.26 -0.10 -11.04
CA GLU A 76 -4.86 -0.42 -9.74
C GLU A 76 -6.34 -0.82 -9.79
N ASP A 77 -7.03 -0.50 -10.85
CA ASP A 77 -8.44 -0.90 -11.09
C ASP A 77 -8.61 -2.41 -11.30
N ILE A 78 -7.52 -3.13 -11.61
CA ILE A 78 -7.57 -4.61 -11.73
C ILE A 78 -7.37 -5.32 -10.38
N HIS A 79 -7.12 -4.59 -9.28
CA HIS A 79 -6.97 -5.18 -7.95
C HIS A 79 -8.22 -5.94 -7.53
N PHE A 80 -9.39 -5.30 -7.67
CA PHE A 80 -10.67 -5.89 -7.28
C PHE A 80 -10.96 -7.23 -7.99
N PRO A 81 -11.01 -7.32 -9.32
CA PRO A 81 -11.37 -8.57 -9.99
C PRO A 81 -10.35 -9.70 -9.69
N ILE A 82 -9.06 -9.40 -9.61
CA ILE A 82 -8.05 -10.42 -9.33
C ILE A 82 -8.17 -10.93 -7.89
N ALA A 83 -8.33 -10.02 -6.91
CA ALA A 83 -8.49 -10.40 -5.51
C ALA A 83 -9.76 -11.22 -5.29
N LYS A 84 -10.87 -10.82 -5.93
CA LYS A 84 -12.13 -11.55 -5.92
C LYS A 84 -11.98 -12.97 -6.44
N ASP A 85 -11.40 -13.14 -7.65
CA ASP A 85 -11.16 -14.45 -8.25
C ASP A 85 -10.33 -15.37 -7.32
N CYS A 86 -9.28 -14.81 -6.67
CA CYS A 86 -8.45 -15.57 -5.73
C CYS A 86 -9.23 -16.00 -4.47
N MET A 87 -10.04 -15.09 -3.89
CA MET A 87 -10.83 -15.39 -2.68
C MET A 87 -11.98 -16.37 -2.98
N GLU A 88 -12.64 -16.25 -4.13
CA GLU A 88 -13.66 -17.20 -4.59
C GLU A 88 -13.08 -18.60 -4.81
N ALA A 89 -11.80 -18.70 -5.19
CA ALA A 89 -11.06 -19.95 -5.25
C ALA A 89 -10.58 -20.44 -3.85
N GLY A 90 -10.98 -19.79 -2.76
CA GLY A 90 -10.63 -20.15 -1.38
C GLY A 90 -9.18 -19.88 -1.01
N LYS A 91 -8.51 -18.95 -1.69
CA LYS A 91 -7.08 -18.66 -1.48
C LYS A 91 -6.88 -17.44 -0.59
N HIS A 92 -5.85 -17.48 0.25
CA HIS A 92 -5.43 -16.33 1.03
C HIS A 92 -4.87 -15.24 0.11
N VAL A 93 -5.08 -13.96 0.45
CA VAL A 93 -4.69 -12.84 -0.42
C VAL A 93 -3.93 -11.77 0.37
N PHE A 94 -2.77 -11.42 -0.15
CA PHE A 94 -2.09 -10.17 0.13
C PHE A 94 -2.22 -9.28 -1.11
N LEU A 95 -2.89 -8.14 -0.97
CA LEU A 95 -3.16 -7.20 -2.06
C LEU A 95 -2.36 -5.92 -1.89
N GLU A 96 -1.74 -5.44 -2.96
CA GLU A 96 -1.14 -4.10 -2.96
C GLU A 96 -2.20 -3.01 -2.78
N LYS A 97 -1.78 -1.90 -2.21
CA LYS A 97 -2.60 -0.70 -2.09
C LYS A 97 -2.74 0.02 -3.47
N PRO A 98 -3.83 0.77 -3.67
CA PRO A 98 -5.03 0.81 -2.85
C PRO A 98 -5.82 -0.51 -2.92
N LEU A 99 -6.65 -0.77 -1.90
CA LEU A 99 -7.51 -1.94 -1.84
C LEU A 99 -8.37 -2.09 -3.10
N SER A 100 -9.00 -1.00 -3.52
CA SER A 100 -9.85 -0.89 -4.71
C SER A 100 -9.98 0.57 -5.11
N ILE A 101 -10.68 0.84 -6.20
CA ILE A 101 -10.94 2.19 -6.69
C ILE A 101 -12.23 2.77 -6.11
N THR A 102 -13.19 1.93 -5.74
CA THR A 102 -14.47 2.34 -5.19
C THR A 102 -14.74 1.71 -3.83
N LEU A 103 -15.58 2.37 -3.01
CA LEU A 103 -16.00 1.83 -1.72
C LEU A 103 -16.81 0.55 -1.89
N ALA A 104 -17.67 0.46 -2.91
CA ALA A 104 -18.48 -0.73 -3.16
C ALA A 104 -17.61 -1.98 -3.42
N GLU A 105 -16.54 -1.83 -4.19
CA GLU A 105 -15.58 -2.92 -4.41
C GLU A 105 -14.83 -3.28 -3.11
N ALA A 106 -14.45 -2.28 -2.30
CA ALA A 106 -13.82 -2.52 -1.01
C ALA A 106 -14.73 -3.32 -0.07
N ASP A 107 -15.99 -2.90 0.06
CA ASP A 107 -17.00 -3.57 0.90
C ASP A 107 -17.22 -5.01 0.43
N GLU A 108 -17.29 -5.23 -0.89
CA GLU A 108 -17.46 -6.58 -1.45
C GLU A 108 -16.27 -7.49 -1.14
N LEU A 109 -15.02 -6.99 -1.26
CA LEU A 109 -13.84 -7.79 -0.92
C LEU A 109 -13.77 -8.13 0.57
N VAL A 110 -14.10 -7.18 1.45
CA VAL A 110 -14.13 -7.43 2.90
C VAL A 110 -15.17 -8.49 3.23
N ALA A 111 -16.40 -8.35 2.74
CA ALA A 111 -17.46 -9.32 2.96
C ALA A 111 -17.11 -10.71 2.37
N LEU A 112 -16.48 -10.74 1.21
CA LEU A 112 -16.05 -11.98 0.57
C LEU A 112 -14.95 -12.69 1.39
N ALA A 113 -13.98 -11.94 1.92
CA ALA A 113 -12.92 -12.50 2.76
C ALA A 113 -13.48 -13.14 4.04
N GLU A 114 -14.44 -12.48 4.69
CA GLU A 114 -15.15 -13.01 5.87
C GLU A 114 -15.94 -14.28 5.52
N LYS A 115 -16.74 -14.22 4.46
CA LYS A 115 -17.56 -15.35 4.00
C LYS A 115 -16.74 -16.57 3.60
N SER A 116 -15.61 -16.36 2.93
CA SER A 116 -14.75 -17.44 2.43
C SER A 116 -13.78 -17.97 3.48
N ASN A 117 -13.75 -17.37 4.67
CA ASN A 117 -12.80 -17.72 5.75
C ASN A 117 -11.34 -17.70 5.28
N VAL A 118 -10.99 -16.77 4.41
CA VAL A 118 -9.60 -16.57 3.92
C VAL A 118 -8.93 -15.44 4.67
N LYS A 119 -7.60 -15.52 4.80
CA LYS A 119 -6.82 -14.39 5.30
C LYS A 119 -6.66 -13.39 4.17
N PHE A 120 -7.03 -12.14 4.45
CA PHE A 120 -6.91 -11.01 3.54
C PHE A 120 -6.16 -9.89 4.21
N THR A 121 -5.17 -9.32 3.54
CA THR A 121 -4.39 -8.19 4.04
C THR A 121 -3.95 -7.27 2.90
N ILE A 122 -3.77 -6.00 3.23
CA ILE A 122 -3.33 -4.96 2.29
C ILE A 122 -1.87 -4.62 2.53
N GLY A 123 -1.15 -4.27 1.47
CA GLY A 123 0.28 -3.97 1.47
C GLY A 123 0.64 -2.61 2.09
N TYR A 124 0.13 -2.30 3.27
CA TYR A 124 0.55 -1.12 4.05
C TYR A 124 1.90 -1.36 4.70
N SER A 125 2.94 -1.27 3.88
CA SER A 125 4.32 -1.64 4.24
C SER A 125 4.92 -0.80 5.37
N GLN A 126 4.40 0.40 5.63
CA GLN A 126 4.87 1.27 6.72
C GLN A 126 4.75 0.61 8.09
N ARG A 127 3.74 -0.24 8.32
CA ARG A 127 3.58 -0.99 9.57
C ARG A 127 4.76 -1.91 9.89
N PHE A 128 5.54 -2.30 8.89
CA PHE A 128 6.72 -3.16 8.99
C PHE A 128 8.05 -2.40 8.98
N ASN A 129 8.02 -1.08 8.83
CA ASN A 129 9.22 -0.25 8.93
C ASN A 129 9.57 -0.04 10.42
N PRO A 130 10.81 -0.35 10.84
CA PRO A 130 11.21 -0.23 12.25
C PRO A 130 11.01 1.17 12.83
N LYS A 131 11.25 2.24 12.06
CA LYS A 131 11.04 3.62 12.51
C LYS A 131 9.57 3.89 12.84
N PHE A 132 8.65 3.46 11.97
CA PHE A 132 7.20 3.61 12.15
C PHE A 132 6.66 2.73 13.27
N ALA A 133 7.13 1.49 13.36
CA ALA A 133 6.78 0.59 14.46
C ALA A 133 7.22 1.14 15.82
N TYR A 134 8.38 1.83 15.87
CA TYR A 134 8.86 2.49 17.07
C TYR A 134 7.95 3.65 17.50
N LEU A 135 7.48 4.48 16.56
CA LEU A 135 6.49 5.54 16.86
C LEU A 135 5.21 4.95 17.45
N LYS A 136 4.67 3.88 16.83
CA LYS A 136 3.49 3.16 17.35
C LYS A 136 3.74 2.66 18.78
N LYS A 137 4.91 2.08 19.03
CA LYS A 137 5.29 1.61 20.37
C LYS A 137 5.30 2.76 21.39
N CYS A 138 5.98 3.87 21.08
CA CYS A 138 6.03 5.04 21.96
C CYS A 138 4.63 5.58 22.30
N LEU A 139 3.74 5.66 21.30
CA LEU A 139 2.37 6.11 21.53
C LEU A 139 1.59 5.14 22.41
N SER A 140 1.72 3.82 22.19
CA SER A 140 1.03 2.81 22.99
C SER A 140 1.55 2.72 24.43
N GLU A 141 2.80 3.07 24.66
CA GLU A 141 3.43 3.14 25.99
C GLU A 141 3.17 4.49 26.71
N GLY A 142 2.47 5.44 26.07
CA GLY A 142 2.13 6.73 26.64
C GLY A 142 3.31 7.71 26.77
N THR A 143 4.38 7.56 25.94
CA THR A 143 5.60 8.37 26.01
C THR A 143 5.35 9.88 25.93
N ILE A 144 4.29 10.30 25.24
CA ILE A 144 3.90 11.71 25.10
C ILE A 144 2.60 12.06 25.84
N GLY A 145 2.17 11.21 26.77
CA GLY A 145 0.86 11.35 27.39
C GLY A 145 -0.27 11.00 26.42
N LYS A 146 -1.41 11.70 26.49
CA LYS A 146 -2.53 11.50 25.57
C LYS A 146 -2.27 12.22 24.25
N PRO A 147 -2.36 11.53 23.09
CA PRO A 147 -2.26 12.19 21.81
C PRO A 147 -3.33 13.28 21.62
N VAL A 148 -2.93 14.41 21.06
CA VAL A 148 -3.78 15.58 20.77
C VAL A 148 -3.88 15.82 19.27
N ALA A 149 -2.74 15.70 18.56
CA ALA A 149 -2.66 15.91 17.13
C ALA A 149 -1.63 14.96 16.49
N GLY A 150 -1.83 14.67 15.21
CA GLY A 150 -0.87 13.98 14.38
C GLY A 150 -0.73 14.66 13.02
N LEU A 151 0.47 14.66 12.47
CA LEU A 151 0.76 15.20 11.15
C LEU A 151 1.67 14.25 10.39
N VAL A 152 1.33 14.03 9.12
CA VAL A 152 2.26 13.48 8.14
C VAL A 152 2.32 14.41 6.93
N SER A 153 3.53 14.78 6.53
CA SER A 153 3.80 15.43 5.25
C SER A 153 4.73 14.54 4.45
N ARG A 154 4.22 13.90 3.39
CA ARG A 154 4.99 13.01 2.55
C ARG A 154 4.84 13.38 1.08
N HIS A 155 5.92 13.86 0.52
CA HIS A 155 6.01 14.25 -0.88
C HIS A 155 7.00 13.37 -1.64
N ILE A 156 6.67 13.09 -2.90
CA ILE A 156 7.41 12.17 -3.76
C ILE A 156 7.76 12.90 -5.06
N THR A 157 8.65 12.33 -5.85
CA THR A 157 9.12 12.93 -7.09
C THR A 157 8.01 13.06 -8.13
N ARG A 158 7.99 14.18 -8.87
CA ARG A 158 7.09 14.41 -10.03
C ARG A 158 7.21 13.33 -11.09
N GLY A 159 8.41 12.76 -11.27
CA GLY A 159 8.63 11.68 -12.23
C GLY A 159 7.77 10.46 -11.94
N LEU A 160 7.61 10.07 -10.67
CA LEU A 160 6.70 9.00 -10.28
C LEU A 160 5.24 9.40 -10.48
N GLY A 161 4.85 10.61 -10.05
CA GLY A 161 3.50 11.13 -10.25
C GLY A 161 3.08 11.14 -11.71
N ASN A 162 3.96 11.59 -12.60
CA ASN A 162 3.74 11.55 -14.03
C ASN A 162 3.54 10.12 -14.57
N LYS A 163 4.33 9.16 -14.09
CA LYS A 163 4.20 7.75 -14.47
C LYS A 163 2.86 7.17 -14.00
N ILE A 164 2.47 7.45 -12.76
CA ILE A 164 1.19 7.02 -12.19
C ILE A 164 0.02 7.67 -12.94
N GLY A 165 0.01 8.99 -13.09
CA GLY A 165 -1.07 9.73 -13.73
C GLY A 165 -1.28 9.45 -15.22
N LYS A 166 -0.28 8.88 -15.91
CA LYS A 166 -0.43 8.33 -17.26
C LYS A 166 -1.11 6.96 -17.28
N ARG A 167 -1.01 6.22 -16.17
CA ARG A 167 -1.55 4.86 -16.03
C ARG A 167 -2.97 4.87 -15.47
N ILE A 168 -3.20 5.67 -14.42
CA ILE A 168 -4.49 5.76 -13.73
C ILE A 168 -4.72 7.18 -13.20
N LYS A 169 -5.99 7.61 -13.15
CA LYS A 169 -6.39 8.93 -12.66
C LYS A 169 -6.83 8.86 -11.20
N LEU A 170 -5.87 8.75 -10.31
CA LEU A 170 -6.07 8.81 -8.86
C LEU A 170 -5.31 10.01 -8.28
N SER A 171 -5.90 10.65 -7.29
CA SER A 171 -5.29 11.79 -6.59
C SER A 171 -4.09 11.35 -5.74
N PRO A 172 -3.21 12.30 -5.35
CA PRO A 172 -2.15 12.00 -4.38
C PRO A 172 -2.67 11.41 -3.06
N ALA A 173 -3.87 11.83 -2.62
CA ALA A 173 -4.47 11.25 -1.42
C ALA A 173 -4.82 9.77 -1.61
N ALA A 174 -5.45 9.41 -2.72
CA ALA A 174 -5.84 8.02 -2.99
C ALA A 174 -4.63 7.10 -3.20
N MET A 175 -3.57 7.60 -3.85
CA MET A 175 -2.39 6.80 -4.18
C MET A 175 -1.34 6.75 -3.09
N GLU A 176 -1.10 7.89 -2.42
CA GLU A 176 0.03 8.04 -1.50
C GLU A 176 -0.42 8.19 -0.05
N ALA A 177 -1.35 9.12 0.24
CA ALA A 177 -1.81 9.35 1.60
C ALA A 177 -2.55 8.15 2.22
N THR A 178 -2.98 7.18 1.42
CA THR A 178 -3.55 5.93 1.94
C THR A 178 -2.59 5.21 2.89
N HIS A 179 -1.28 5.25 2.62
CA HIS A 179 -0.26 4.72 3.53
C HIS A 179 -0.20 5.49 4.84
N ASP A 180 -0.27 6.81 4.75
CA ASP A 180 -0.11 7.71 5.89
C ASP A 180 -1.35 7.70 6.77
N LEU A 181 -2.53 7.64 6.15
CA LEU A 181 -3.80 7.47 6.86
C LEU A 181 -3.85 6.14 7.62
N ASP A 182 -3.48 5.05 6.96
CA ASP A 182 -3.39 3.73 7.59
C ASP A 182 -2.44 3.74 8.80
N PHE A 183 -1.27 4.35 8.64
CA PHE A 183 -0.28 4.47 9.71
C PHE A 183 -0.80 5.29 10.90
N LEU A 184 -1.38 6.47 10.64
CA LEU A 184 -1.91 7.34 11.69
C LEU A 184 -3.06 6.68 12.45
N LEU A 185 -3.98 6.04 11.74
CA LEU A 185 -5.10 5.31 12.37
C LEU A 185 -4.60 4.10 13.17
N TRP A 186 -3.61 3.38 12.66
CA TRP A 186 -2.97 2.29 13.41
C TRP A 186 -2.30 2.81 14.69
N CYS A 187 -1.62 3.95 14.63
CA CYS A 187 -1.01 4.57 15.81
C CYS A 187 -2.03 5.01 16.87
N LEU A 188 -3.19 5.48 16.42
CA LEU A 188 -4.22 6.10 17.26
C LEU A 188 -5.41 5.19 17.56
N GLU A 189 -5.34 3.89 17.17
CA GLU A 189 -6.42 2.96 17.48
C GLU A 189 -6.68 2.86 19.00
N PRO A 190 -7.93 2.65 19.43
CA PRO A 190 -9.09 2.28 18.59
C PRO A 190 -9.90 3.47 18.02
N ALA A 191 -9.37 4.70 18.03
CA ALA A 191 -10.07 5.88 17.58
C ALA A 191 -10.43 5.80 16.07
N LYS A 192 -11.62 6.31 15.71
CA LYS A 192 -12.18 6.24 14.37
C LYS A 192 -12.38 7.63 13.75
N PRO A 193 -12.17 7.80 12.44
CA PRO A 193 -12.45 9.05 11.76
C PRO A 193 -13.96 9.33 11.73
N ILE A 194 -14.34 10.58 12.07
CA ILE A 194 -15.73 11.03 12.06
C ILE A 194 -15.98 12.23 11.15
N ARG A 195 -14.92 12.95 10.75
CA ARG A 195 -15.02 14.09 9.84
C ARG A 195 -13.73 14.27 9.06
N VAL A 196 -13.85 14.66 7.79
CA VAL A 196 -12.72 15.01 6.93
C VAL A 196 -12.98 16.33 6.19
N TYR A 197 -11.92 17.13 6.06
CA TYR A 197 -11.82 18.25 5.12
C TYR A 197 -10.55 18.06 4.30
N SER A 198 -10.63 18.29 2.99
CA SER A 198 -9.49 18.12 2.10
C SER A 198 -9.45 19.22 1.04
N GLN A 199 -8.23 19.66 0.70
CA GLN A 199 -7.97 20.68 -0.31
C GLN A 199 -6.86 20.22 -1.24
N SER A 200 -7.12 20.28 -2.56
CA SER A 200 -6.14 19.99 -3.59
C SER A 200 -5.43 21.26 -4.07
N ALA A 201 -4.16 21.12 -4.41
CA ALA A 201 -3.34 22.15 -5.05
C ALA A 201 -2.93 21.66 -6.45
N TYR A 202 -2.99 22.57 -7.42
CA TYR A 202 -2.71 22.29 -8.82
C TYR A 202 -1.54 23.16 -9.30
N GLY A 203 -0.60 22.54 -9.99
CA GLY A 203 0.58 23.19 -10.55
C GLY A 203 1.13 22.38 -11.73
N ALA A 204 2.37 21.93 -11.64
CA ALA A 204 3.07 21.27 -12.74
C ALA A 204 2.46 19.93 -13.21
N MET A 205 1.76 19.22 -12.34
CA MET A 205 1.10 17.95 -12.68
C MET A 205 -0.15 18.15 -13.51
N LYS A 206 -0.87 19.25 -13.30
CA LYS A 206 -2.11 19.57 -14.03
C LYS A 206 -1.90 19.56 -15.54
N ASP A 207 -0.83 20.18 -16.01
CA ASP A 207 -0.55 20.32 -17.45
C ASP A 207 -0.10 19.00 -18.10
N VAL A 208 0.45 18.07 -17.32
CA VAL A 208 1.00 16.80 -17.81
C VAL A 208 0.00 15.66 -17.72
N THR A 209 -0.74 15.57 -16.61
CA THR A 209 -1.62 14.44 -16.32
C THR A 209 -3.06 14.82 -16.00
N GLY A 210 -3.33 16.11 -15.80
CA GLY A 210 -4.62 16.62 -15.34
C GLY A 210 -4.87 16.40 -13.84
N LEU A 211 -3.88 15.87 -13.10
CA LEU A 211 -4.01 15.57 -11.67
C LEU A 211 -3.50 16.72 -10.80
N GLU A 212 -3.80 16.63 -9.51
CA GLU A 212 -3.29 17.49 -8.47
C GLU A 212 -1.78 17.27 -8.26
N ASP A 213 -1.06 18.33 -7.90
CA ASP A 213 0.33 18.22 -7.44
C ASP A 213 0.41 17.78 -5.98
N ALA A 214 -0.51 18.28 -5.16
CA ALA A 214 -0.59 17.95 -3.74
C ALA A 214 -2.01 17.99 -3.23
N GLN A 215 -2.26 17.28 -2.15
CA GLN A 215 -3.53 17.28 -1.43
C GLN A 215 -3.26 17.29 0.07
N TRP A 216 -3.95 18.18 0.78
CA TRP A 216 -3.91 18.29 2.24
C TRP A 216 -5.26 17.91 2.80
N SER A 217 -5.26 16.96 3.73
CA SER A 217 -6.46 16.43 4.36
C SER A 217 -6.35 16.56 5.87
N MET A 218 -7.41 17.08 6.50
CA MET A 218 -7.55 17.15 7.94
C MET A 218 -8.66 16.22 8.36
N VAL A 219 -8.37 15.29 9.29
CA VAL A 219 -9.32 14.28 9.77
C VAL A 219 -9.50 14.43 11.27
N THR A 220 -10.75 14.53 11.73
CA THR A 220 -11.11 14.51 13.16
C THR A 220 -11.49 13.10 13.56
N LEU A 221 -10.93 12.61 14.66
CA LEU A 221 -11.25 11.31 15.23
C LEU A 221 -12.31 11.45 16.34
N ASP A 222 -12.99 10.36 16.67
CA ASP A 222 -14.08 10.30 17.68
C ASP A 222 -13.61 10.60 19.11
N ASN A 223 -12.31 10.46 19.39
CA ASN A 223 -11.69 10.83 20.67
C ASN A 223 -11.22 12.30 20.71
N GLY A 224 -11.50 13.10 19.67
CA GLY A 224 -11.14 14.50 19.57
C GLY A 224 -9.75 14.79 18.98
N VAL A 225 -8.92 13.78 18.72
CA VAL A 225 -7.63 13.95 18.06
C VAL A 225 -7.85 14.44 16.62
N VAL A 226 -7.04 15.39 16.19
CA VAL A 226 -7.01 15.86 14.79
C VAL A 226 -5.73 15.44 14.13
N ILE A 227 -5.84 14.79 12.98
CA ILE A 227 -4.71 14.41 12.15
C ILE A 227 -4.71 15.17 10.82
N THR A 228 -3.52 15.57 10.37
CA THR A 228 -3.33 16.27 9.10
C THR A 228 -2.38 15.48 8.22
N ILE A 229 -2.76 15.26 6.96
CA ILE A 229 -1.99 14.51 5.98
C ILE A 229 -1.76 15.39 4.77
N GLY A 230 -0.50 15.71 4.49
CA GLY A 230 -0.05 16.31 3.25
C GLY A 230 0.60 15.26 2.37
N SER A 231 0.11 15.10 1.15
CA SER A 231 0.68 14.16 0.19
C SER A 231 0.77 14.78 -1.19
N GLY A 232 1.77 14.42 -1.97
CA GLY A 232 1.91 14.99 -3.31
C GLY A 232 3.10 14.48 -4.10
N TRP A 233 3.08 14.84 -5.37
CA TRP A 233 4.15 14.60 -6.33
C TRP A 233 4.84 15.93 -6.65
N THR A 234 5.38 16.59 -5.60
CA THR A 234 5.86 17.98 -5.68
C THR A 234 7.37 18.10 -5.85
N MET A 235 8.12 17.03 -5.50
CA MET A 235 9.58 17.10 -5.53
C MET A 235 10.07 17.23 -6.98
N PRO A 236 10.87 18.27 -7.28
CA PRO A 236 11.29 18.58 -8.64
C PRO A 236 12.31 17.57 -9.18
N PRO A 237 12.51 17.51 -10.50
CA PRO A 237 13.65 16.80 -11.08
C PRO A 237 14.96 17.30 -10.46
N GLY A 238 15.86 16.38 -10.15
CA GLY A 238 17.13 16.71 -9.49
C GLY A 238 17.08 16.79 -7.96
N HIS A 239 15.93 16.63 -7.34
CA HIS A 239 15.89 16.43 -5.89
C HIS A 239 16.65 15.14 -5.53
N PRO A 240 17.57 15.17 -4.53
CA PRO A 240 18.44 14.03 -4.22
C PRO A 240 17.68 12.81 -3.72
N ASN A 241 16.54 13.03 -3.04
CA ASN A 241 15.75 11.95 -2.47
C ASN A 241 14.53 11.60 -3.32
N PHE A 242 14.14 10.33 -3.28
CA PHE A 242 12.91 9.85 -3.90
C PHE A 242 11.65 10.39 -3.21
N SER A 243 11.68 10.50 -1.89
CA SER A 243 10.60 11.04 -1.05
C SER A 243 11.16 11.85 0.10
N GLY A 244 10.40 12.85 0.56
CA GLY A 244 10.61 13.54 1.83
C GLY A 244 9.43 13.26 2.75
N THR A 245 9.70 12.72 3.94
CA THR A 245 8.65 12.36 4.90
C THR A 245 8.92 13.01 6.25
N TRP A 246 7.95 13.77 6.73
CA TRP A 246 7.90 14.33 8.07
C TRP A 246 6.68 13.78 8.80
N ILE A 247 6.89 13.21 9.99
CA ILE A 247 5.81 12.72 10.85
C ILE A 247 5.95 13.35 12.22
N GLU A 248 4.83 13.82 12.76
CA GLU A 248 4.77 14.44 14.09
C GLU A 248 3.54 13.95 14.84
N PHE A 249 3.71 13.62 16.12
CA PHE A 249 2.63 13.42 17.05
C PHE A 249 2.84 14.34 18.26
N THR A 250 1.84 15.15 18.57
CA THR A 250 1.80 16.00 19.76
C THR A 250 0.86 15.38 20.80
N GLY A 251 1.33 15.27 22.01
CA GLY A 251 0.55 14.79 23.16
C GLY A 251 0.54 15.79 24.30
N THR A 252 -0.13 15.41 25.41
CA THR A 252 -0.25 16.27 26.60
C THR A 252 1.05 16.44 27.38
N GLU A 253 2.05 15.58 27.17
CA GLU A 253 3.30 15.54 27.94
C GLU A 253 4.54 15.57 27.07
N GLY A 254 4.38 15.59 25.74
CA GLY A 254 5.53 15.61 24.83
C GLY A 254 5.16 15.56 23.37
N MET A 255 6.18 15.37 22.54
CA MET A 255 6.09 15.29 21.10
C MET A 255 7.00 14.17 20.57
N LEU A 256 6.57 13.48 19.52
CA LEU A 256 7.38 12.54 18.75
C LEU A 256 7.54 13.08 17.33
N ILE A 257 8.76 13.09 16.84
CA ILE A 257 9.08 13.51 15.47
C ILE A 257 9.87 12.42 14.78
N LEU A 258 9.49 12.09 13.55
CA LEU A 258 10.28 11.33 12.61
C LEU A 258 10.54 12.22 11.39
N ASP A 259 11.81 12.57 11.20
CA ASP A 259 12.29 13.28 10.02
C ASP A 259 13.04 12.30 9.10
N ASP A 260 12.46 12.06 7.94
CA ASP A 260 13.02 11.21 6.87
C ASP A 260 13.06 12.02 5.56
N THR A 261 13.43 13.32 5.69
CA THR A 261 13.50 14.27 4.56
C THR A 261 14.90 14.33 3.92
N HIS A 262 15.88 13.66 4.51
CA HIS A 262 17.31 13.69 4.11
C HIS A 262 17.76 12.39 3.47
#